data_88695decb3242d5f18e48116058e740e
#
_entry.id   88695decb3242d5f18e48116058e740e
#
_cell.length_a   1.000
_cell.length_b   1.000
_cell.length_c   1.000
_cell.angle_alpha   90.00
_cell.angle_beta   90.00
_cell.angle_gamma   90.00
#
_symmetry.space_group_name_H-M   'P 1'
#
loop_
_entity.id
_entity.type
_entity.pdbx_description
1 polymer ?
#
loop_
_entity_poly.entity_id
_entity_poly.type
_entity_poly.pdbx_seq_one_letter_code
_entity_poly.pdbx_strand_id
1 'polypeptide(L)'
;VGEREIARRVDDSVVSSIGVIRHSRGHAPQAVATLPVSSPILATGADLKNAIALVVNGQAFLSQHIGDLEHLDAFGSFKKTIDDFCELYDVDVAETLIAHDAHPQYRSSAYAMELGEHGCSVQHHRAHIASVLAEREAFEPTVLGFAFDGTGYGEDGTIWGGEIFAGNLSDGFERIAHLRPALLPGGDAAAQFPVQAAAGFLFCHPELSQMSGLFTKTPFAFPVRYRDALELLKKNVRVFTTTSMGRLFDTVAALLGFTRGITFEGQAAMWVEHLARCSARVAPYPFPFQGGELDYCPLLSQIVADRTAGRDVREIARAFHGAIVRGVLAAVEAFDFEHVVISGGVFQNALLVEELAVALGDRLWTNRLIPCNDGGICIGQATIAAFTPNR
;
A
#
# COMPACT_ATOMS: atom_id res chain seq x y z
N VAL A 1 33.01 17.81 7.19
CA VAL A 1 32.66 16.72 8.13
C VAL A 1 32.67 17.37 9.50
N GLY A 2 31.52 17.34 10.21
CA GLY A 2 31.42 17.89 11.57
C GLY A 2 32.01 16.90 12.58
N GLU A 3 32.67 17.42 13.61
CA GLU A 3 33.21 16.61 14.71
C GLU A 3 32.16 16.31 15.81
N ARG A 4 30.91 16.71 15.60
CA ARG A 4 29.81 16.43 16.55
C ARG A 4 29.38 14.97 16.45
N GLU A 5 29.22 14.36 17.62
CA GLU A 5 28.58 13.05 17.70
C GLU A 5 27.15 13.11 17.16
N ILE A 6 26.78 12.11 16.35
CA ILE A 6 25.42 11.97 15.80
C ILE A 6 24.58 11.20 16.82
N ALA A 7 23.79 11.92 17.61
CA ALA A 7 22.92 11.33 18.62
C ALA A 7 21.84 10.46 18.02
N ARG A 8 21.34 10.83 16.83
CA ARG A 8 20.30 10.06 16.12
C ARG A 8 20.49 10.17 14.60
N ARG A 9 20.40 9.04 13.90
CA ARG A 9 20.32 9.00 12.44
C ARG A 9 18.92 9.44 12.01
N VAL A 10 18.83 10.42 11.11
CA VAL A 10 17.57 10.91 10.56
C VAL A 10 17.78 11.21 9.09
N ASP A 11 16.98 10.56 8.23
CA ASP A 11 16.94 10.82 6.79
C ASP A 11 16.28 12.17 6.50
N ASP A 12 16.40 12.65 5.27
CA ASP A 12 15.64 13.81 4.80
C ASP A 12 14.20 13.41 4.44
N SER A 13 13.26 14.32 4.69
CA SER A 13 11.90 14.17 4.19
C SER A 13 11.87 14.19 2.68
N VAL A 14 10.91 13.47 2.09
CA VAL A 14 10.63 13.46 0.65
C VAL A 14 9.20 13.91 0.43
N VAL A 15 9.03 14.93 -0.39
CA VAL A 15 7.72 15.52 -0.71
C VAL A 15 7.53 15.54 -2.22
N SER A 16 6.29 15.28 -2.66
CA SER A 16 5.88 15.32 -4.07
C SER A 16 4.67 16.25 -4.26
N SER A 17 4.16 16.35 -5.49
CA SER A 17 2.93 17.11 -5.78
C SER A 17 1.69 16.60 -5.05
N ILE A 18 1.68 15.34 -4.65
CA ILE A 18 0.55 14.69 -3.97
C ILE A 18 0.64 14.71 -2.44
N GLY A 19 1.77 15.12 -1.86
CA GLY A 19 1.99 15.16 -0.41
C GLY A 19 3.33 14.60 0.02
N VAL A 20 3.44 14.29 1.31
CA VAL A 20 4.64 13.71 1.94
C VAL A 20 4.74 12.22 1.59
N ILE A 21 5.88 11.82 1.02
CA ILE A 21 6.20 10.42 0.70
C ILE A 21 7.02 9.77 1.83
N ARG A 22 7.92 10.55 2.44
CA ARG A 22 8.71 10.17 3.62
C ARG A 22 8.66 11.31 4.62
N HIS A 23 8.11 11.03 5.79
CA HIS A 23 8.09 11.95 6.92
C HIS A 23 9.37 11.78 7.73
N SER A 24 10.22 12.83 7.82
CA SER A 24 11.50 12.75 8.50
C SER A 24 12.00 14.14 8.87
N ARG A 25 13.29 14.44 8.69
CA ARG A 25 13.90 15.73 9.05
C ARG A 25 13.15 16.91 8.41
N GLY A 26 12.78 17.88 9.22
CA GLY A 26 12.01 19.06 8.82
C GLY A 26 10.51 18.93 9.06
N HIS A 27 9.99 17.71 9.21
CA HIS A 27 8.61 17.41 9.59
C HIS A 27 8.53 16.75 10.97
N ALA A 28 9.34 15.74 11.23
CA ALA A 28 9.34 15.02 12.52
C ALA A 28 10.05 15.81 13.63
N PRO A 29 9.60 15.71 14.88
CA PRO A 29 8.34 15.14 15.35
C PRO A 29 7.24 16.21 15.39
N GLN A 30 6.34 16.24 14.42
CA GLN A 30 5.21 17.15 14.42
C GLN A 30 3.92 16.41 14.76
N ALA A 31 2.98 17.09 15.42
CA ALA A 31 1.61 16.61 15.49
C ALA A 31 1.01 16.73 14.10
N VAL A 32 0.49 15.62 13.57
CA VAL A 32 -0.05 15.51 12.21
C VAL A 32 -1.58 15.34 12.21
N ALA A 33 -2.16 15.09 13.39
CA ALA A 33 -3.59 14.94 13.58
C ALA A 33 -3.96 15.22 15.04
N THR A 34 -5.25 15.51 15.28
CA THR A 34 -5.85 15.59 16.61
C THR A 34 -6.91 14.49 16.72
N LEU A 35 -6.79 13.59 17.70
CA LEU A 35 -7.73 12.50 17.95
C LEU A 35 -8.58 12.80 19.18
N PRO A 36 -9.85 12.38 19.22
CA PRO A 36 -10.78 12.66 20.33
C PRO A 36 -10.53 11.70 21.51
N VAL A 37 -9.28 11.65 22.01
CA VAL A 37 -8.84 10.78 23.10
C VAL A 37 -7.89 11.52 24.03
N SER A 38 -8.01 11.29 25.34
CA SER A 38 -7.12 11.88 26.34
C SER A 38 -6.01 10.92 26.80
N SER A 39 -6.28 9.61 26.77
CA SER A 39 -5.30 8.60 27.16
C SER A 39 -4.21 8.43 26.10
N PRO A 40 -2.96 8.16 26.51
CA PRO A 40 -1.88 7.97 25.55
C PRO A 40 -2.08 6.69 24.71
N ILE A 41 -1.68 6.78 23.42
CA ILE A 41 -1.65 5.63 22.50
C ILE A 41 -0.28 5.62 21.82
N LEU A 42 0.40 4.48 21.87
CA LEU A 42 1.61 4.21 21.10
C LEU A 42 1.25 3.29 19.93
N ALA A 43 1.54 3.68 18.70
CA ALA A 43 1.35 2.84 17.54
C ALA A 43 2.69 2.50 16.87
N THR A 44 2.97 1.20 16.69
CA THR A 44 4.27 0.69 16.30
C THR A 44 4.50 0.61 14.79
N GLY A 45 3.46 0.87 13.97
CA GLY A 45 3.57 0.84 12.51
C GLY A 45 3.70 -0.57 11.92
N ALA A 46 4.17 -0.63 10.68
CA ALA A 46 4.51 -1.86 9.95
C ALA A 46 6.03 -2.10 9.98
N ASP A 47 6.53 -3.18 9.35
CA ASP A 47 7.97 -3.45 9.31
C ASP A 47 8.70 -2.70 8.20
N LEU A 48 8.07 -2.55 7.02
CA LEU A 48 8.63 -1.78 5.90
C LEU A 48 8.33 -0.28 6.07
N LYS A 49 9.28 0.58 5.69
CA LYS A 49 9.16 2.04 5.82
C LYS A 49 8.69 2.50 7.21
N ASN A 50 9.06 1.74 8.23
CA ASN A 50 8.56 1.93 9.58
C ASN A 50 8.68 3.38 10.06
N ALA A 51 7.65 3.81 10.75
CA ALA A 51 7.57 4.97 11.62
C ALA A 51 6.63 4.62 12.78
N ILE A 52 6.77 5.29 13.93
CA ILE A 52 5.87 5.14 15.06
C ILE A 52 5.02 6.40 15.24
N ALA A 53 3.88 6.25 15.90
CA ALA A 53 3.07 7.37 16.34
C ALA A 53 2.87 7.31 17.86
N LEU A 54 2.93 8.47 18.51
CA LEU A 54 2.55 8.63 19.90
C LEU A 54 1.44 9.67 20.01
N VAL A 55 0.33 9.29 20.62
CA VAL A 55 -0.77 10.20 20.92
C VAL A 55 -0.66 10.63 22.38
N VAL A 56 -0.62 11.94 22.61
CA VAL A 56 -0.58 12.54 23.94
C VAL A 56 -1.56 13.71 23.98
N ASN A 57 -2.48 13.69 24.94
CA ASN A 57 -3.53 14.72 25.06
C ASN A 57 -4.28 14.97 23.73
N GLY A 58 -4.55 13.92 22.99
CA GLY A 58 -5.21 13.96 21.69
C GLY A 58 -4.31 14.33 20.51
N GLN A 59 -3.12 14.87 20.73
CA GLN A 59 -2.18 15.21 19.66
C GLN A 59 -1.41 13.96 19.18
N ALA A 60 -1.54 13.61 17.91
CA ALA A 60 -0.83 12.48 17.30
C ALA A 60 0.48 12.93 16.67
N PHE A 61 1.59 12.56 17.30
CA PHE A 61 2.96 12.86 16.86
C PHE A 61 3.50 11.73 16.00
N LEU A 62 3.93 12.04 14.78
CA LEU A 62 4.55 11.08 13.86
C LEU A 62 6.07 11.18 13.96
N SER A 63 6.74 10.04 14.17
CA SER A 63 8.19 9.97 14.22
C SER A 63 8.84 10.22 12.86
N GLN A 64 10.16 10.36 12.85
CA GLN A 64 10.94 10.24 11.62
C GLN A 64 10.80 8.83 11.04
N HIS A 65 10.99 8.72 9.72
CA HIS A 65 11.16 7.45 9.03
C HIS A 65 12.31 6.65 9.65
N ILE A 66 12.05 5.41 10.04
CA ILE A 66 13.00 4.49 10.65
C ILE A 66 13.56 3.52 9.61
N GLY A 67 12.69 3.02 8.75
CA GLY A 67 13.06 2.14 7.64
C GLY A 67 12.61 0.69 7.82
N ASP A 68 13.35 -0.24 7.24
CA ASP A 68 13.01 -1.67 7.22
C ASP A 68 13.54 -2.36 8.48
N LEU A 69 12.63 -2.88 9.31
CA LEU A 69 12.94 -3.51 10.59
C LEU A 69 13.58 -4.91 10.45
N GLU A 70 13.69 -5.46 9.25
CA GLU A 70 14.51 -6.66 9.02
C GLU A 70 16.00 -6.39 9.32
N HIS A 71 16.43 -5.13 9.16
CA HIS A 71 17.79 -4.72 9.49
C HIS A 71 17.97 -4.46 10.98
N LEU A 72 18.99 -5.05 11.60
CA LEU A 72 19.25 -4.93 13.05
C LEU A 72 19.44 -3.49 13.51
N ASP A 73 20.11 -2.66 12.72
CA ASP A 73 20.31 -1.24 13.04
C ASP A 73 19.00 -0.44 13.01
N ALA A 74 18.11 -0.76 12.06
CA ALA A 74 16.79 -0.13 11.99
C ALA A 74 15.91 -0.58 13.16
N PHE A 75 15.94 -1.86 13.51
CA PHE A 75 15.21 -2.37 14.67
C PHE A 75 15.73 -1.80 16.00
N GLY A 76 17.04 -1.62 16.14
CA GLY A 76 17.63 -0.88 17.28
C GLY A 76 17.18 0.57 17.33
N SER A 77 17.14 1.24 16.17
CA SER A 77 16.65 2.62 16.06
C SER A 77 15.16 2.76 16.35
N PHE A 78 14.36 1.75 15.97
CA PHE A 78 12.93 1.66 16.27
C PHE A 78 12.69 1.64 17.80
N LYS A 79 13.34 0.73 18.51
CA LYS A 79 13.26 0.65 19.99
C LYS A 79 13.65 1.98 20.65
N LYS A 80 14.82 2.50 20.25
CA LYS A 80 15.29 3.78 20.77
C LYS A 80 14.32 4.93 20.48
N THR A 81 13.65 4.93 19.33
CA THR A 81 12.68 5.99 18.99
C THR A 81 11.44 5.90 19.89
N ILE A 82 11.00 4.70 20.26
CA ILE A 82 9.91 4.52 21.23
C ILE A 82 10.34 5.07 22.60
N ASP A 83 11.51 4.66 23.10
CA ASP A 83 12.04 5.12 24.38
C ASP A 83 12.16 6.66 24.41
N ASP A 84 12.76 7.24 23.37
CA ASP A 84 12.97 8.68 23.24
C ASP A 84 11.65 9.48 23.19
N PHE A 85 10.60 8.93 22.54
CA PHE A 85 9.27 9.56 22.48
C PHE A 85 8.57 9.49 23.83
N CYS A 86 8.60 8.33 24.49
CA CYS A 86 8.00 8.16 25.81
C CYS A 86 8.68 9.08 26.85
N GLU A 87 10.01 9.18 26.83
CA GLU A 87 10.76 10.10 27.70
C GLU A 87 10.43 11.57 27.38
N LEU A 88 10.40 11.95 26.09
CA LEU A 88 10.16 13.34 25.67
C LEU A 88 8.78 13.86 26.08
N TYR A 89 7.76 13.00 26.03
CA TYR A 89 6.37 13.36 26.32
C TYR A 89 5.88 12.92 27.70
N ASP A 90 6.78 12.39 28.54
CA ASP A 90 6.48 11.90 29.91
C ASP A 90 5.36 10.87 29.93
N VAL A 91 5.46 9.85 29.06
CA VAL A 91 4.47 8.78 28.89
C VAL A 91 4.99 7.47 29.46
N ASP A 92 4.23 6.88 30.38
CA ASP A 92 4.48 5.53 30.87
C ASP A 92 3.91 4.49 29.92
N VAL A 93 4.79 3.68 29.32
CA VAL A 93 4.41 2.63 28.36
C VAL A 93 3.47 1.58 29.01
N ALA A 94 3.64 1.32 30.32
CA ALA A 94 2.82 0.33 31.02
C ALA A 94 1.34 0.76 31.14
N GLU A 95 1.07 2.06 31.12
CA GLU A 95 -0.29 2.63 31.17
C GLU A 95 -0.82 3.05 29.79
N THR A 96 -0.09 2.72 28.72
CA THR A 96 -0.37 3.17 27.35
C THR A 96 -1.05 2.09 26.53
N LEU A 97 -2.09 2.43 25.76
CA LEU A 97 -2.67 1.54 24.77
C LEU A 97 -1.70 1.38 23.61
N ILE A 98 -1.30 0.15 23.28
CA ILE A 98 -0.33 -0.14 22.23
C ILE A 98 -1.03 -0.69 21.00
N ALA A 99 -1.05 0.09 19.92
CA ALA A 99 -1.60 -0.32 18.63
C ALA A 99 -0.50 -0.89 17.73
N HIS A 100 -0.80 -1.98 17.05
CA HIS A 100 0.15 -2.65 16.15
C HIS A 100 -0.55 -3.29 14.97
N ASP A 101 0.23 -3.64 13.92
CA ASP A 101 -0.30 -4.33 12.75
C ASP A 101 -0.79 -5.74 13.10
N ALA A 102 -1.84 -6.19 12.43
CA ALA A 102 -2.36 -7.56 12.58
C ALA A 102 -1.46 -8.62 11.92
N HIS A 103 -0.39 -8.24 11.24
CA HIS A 103 0.54 -9.17 10.62
C HIS A 103 1.31 -10.00 11.68
N PRO A 104 1.14 -11.35 11.70
CA PRO A 104 1.63 -12.18 12.81
C PRO A 104 3.17 -12.32 12.85
N GLN A 105 3.87 -11.94 11.79
CA GLN A 105 5.33 -12.09 11.67
C GLN A 105 6.07 -10.75 11.68
N TYR A 106 5.38 -9.62 11.84
CA TYR A 106 6.04 -8.34 11.93
C TYR A 106 6.80 -8.20 13.25
N ARG A 107 8.03 -7.71 13.18
CA ARG A 107 8.87 -7.41 14.34
C ARG A 107 8.30 -6.27 15.18
N SER A 108 7.70 -5.28 14.50
CA SER A 108 6.98 -4.19 15.16
C SER A 108 5.83 -4.70 16.01
N SER A 109 5.03 -5.66 15.48
CA SER A 109 3.91 -6.28 16.20
C SER A 109 4.40 -7.17 17.36
N ALA A 110 5.44 -7.97 17.13
CA ALA A 110 6.04 -8.82 18.17
C ALA A 110 6.57 -7.96 19.34
N TYR A 111 7.26 -6.87 19.04
CA TYR A 111 7.78 -5.96 20.06
C TYR A 111 6.65 -5.20 20.79
N ALA A 112 5.59 -4.81 20.07
CA ALA A 112 4.40 -4.21 20.69
C ALA A 112 3.79 -5.11 21.77
N MET A 113 3.72 -6.41 21.53
CA MET A 113 3.22 -7.40 22.51
C MET A 113 4.16 -7.62 23.70
N GLU A 114 5.44 -7.26 23.59
CA GLU A 114 6.41 -7.29 24.70
C GLU A 114 6.32 -6.03 25.58
N LEU A 115 5.84 -4.89 25.03
CA LEU A 115 5.84 -3.60 25.72
C LEU A 115 4.76 -3.46 26.78
N GLY A 116 3.60 -4.11 26.64
CA GLY A 116 2.51 -3.97 27.61
C GLY A 116 1.36 -4.95 27.39
N GLU A 117 0.46 -5.02 28.39
CA GLU A 117 -0.69 -5.94 28.37
C GLU A 117 -1.90 -5.39 27.58
N HIS A 118 -1.91 -4.08 27.27
CA HIS A 118 -3.01 -3.39 26.60
C HIS A 118 -2.72 -3.23 25.10
N GLY A 119 -2.90 -4.33 24.34
CA GLY A 119 -2.65 -4.37 22.91
C GLY A 119 -3.92 -4.20 22.05
N CYS A 120 -3.82 -3.43 20.96
CA CYS A 120 -4.83 -3.30 19.91
C CYS A 120 -4.25 -3.73 18.57
N SER A 121 -4.69 -4.88 18.06
CA SER A 121 -4.29 -5.36 16.74
C SER A 121 -5.16 -4.71 15.67
N VAL A 122 -4.54 -4.08 14.68
CA VAL A 122 -5.21 -3.30 13.62
C VAL A 122 -4.91 -3.90 12.26
N GLN A 123 -5.95 -4.14 11.47
CA GLN A 123 -5.80 -4.62 10.09
C GLN A 123 -5.14 -3.53 9.22
N HIS A 124 -4.11 -3.91 8.49
CA HIS A 124 -3.20 -3.06 7.72
C HIS A 124 -3.93 -2.05 6.80
N HIS A 125 -4.83 -2.54 5.94
CA HIS A 125 -5.51 -1.69 4.96
C HIS A 125 -6.56 -0.79 5.59
N ARG A 126 -7.18 -1.18 6.71
CA ARG A 126 -8.05 -0.30 7.49
C ARG A 126 -7.25 0.85 8.11
N ALA A 127 -6.02 0.59 8.54
CA ALA A 127 -5.13 1.64 9.04
C ALA A 127 -4.78 2.65 7.94
N HIS A 128 -4.57 2.23 6.70
CA HIS A 128 -4.40 3.15 5.57
C HIS A 128 -5.59 4.11 5.42
N ILE A 129 -6.82 3.61 5.46
CA ILE A 129 -8.03 4.47 5.37
C ILE A 129 -8.13 5.41 6.59
N ALA A 130 -7.94 4.87 7.79
CA ALA A 130 -8.04 5.64 9.03
C ALA A 130 -6.99 6.76 9.11
N SER A 131 -5.81 6.61 8.50
CA SER A 131 -4.79 7.66 8.46
C SER A 131 -5.24 8.92 7.72
N VAL A 132 -6.04 8.76 6.65
CA VAL A 132 -6.63 9.89 5.91
C VAL A 132 -7.69 10.59 6.73
N LEU A 133 -8.54 9.82 7.42
CA LEU A 133 -9.60 10.38 8.27
C LEU A 133 -9.00 11.14 9.46
N ALA A 134 -7.91 10.62 10.04
CA ALA A 134 -7.17 11.30 11.11
C ALA A 134 -6.62 12.65 10.67
N GLU A 135 -5.94 12.70 9.52
CA GLU A 135 -5.35 13.94 8.99
C GLU A 135 -6.41 15.02 8.71
N ARG A 136 -7.65 14.59 8.39
CA ARG A 136 -8.78 15.48 8.11
C ARG A 136 -9.62 15.78 9.34
N GLU A 137 -9.35 15.12 10.47
CA GLU A 137 -10.22 15.17 11.66
C GLU A 137 -11.68 14.82 11.33
N ALA A 138 -11.88 13.93 10.34
CA ALA A 138 -13.19 13.53 9.82
C ALA A 138 -13.59 12.16 10.39
N PHE A 139 -14.10 12.15 11.62
CA PHE A 139 -14.34 10.91 12.38
C PHE A 139 -15.75 10.32 12.20
N GLU A 140 -16.74 11.16 11.90
CA GLU A 140 -18.14 10.78 11.78
C GLU A 140 -18.55 10.25 10.38
N PRO A 141 -18.02 10.79 9.26
CA PRO A 141 -18.50 10.41 7.94
C PRO A 141 -18.25 8.95 7.61
N THR A 142 -19.27 8.30 7.00
CA THR A 142 -19.10 7.02 6.34
C THR A 142 -18.46 7.22 4.98
N VAL A 143 -17.40 6.49 4.70
CA VAL A 143 -16.58 6.66 3.50
C VAL A 143 -16.49 5.38 2.67
N LEU A 144 -16.23 5.53 1.37
CA LEU A 144 -15.75 4.47 0.49
C LEU A 144 -14.23 4.59 0.40
N GLY A 145 -13.52 3.62 0.96
CA GLY A 145 -12.06 3.63 1.07
C GLY A 145 -11.39 2.65 0.12
N PHE A 146 -10.49 3.13 -0.72
CA PHE A 146 -9.61 2.31 -1.56
C PHE A 146 -8.24 2.22 -0.91
N ALA A 147 -7.88 1.04 -0.40
CA ALA A 147 -6.56 0.74 0.13
C ALA A 147 -5.78 -0.08 -0.90
N PHE A 148 -5.03 0.60 -1.78
CA PHE A 148 -4.27 -0.05 -2.84
C PHE A 148 -2.80 -0.08 -2.50
N ASP A 149 -2.27 -1.29 -2.34
CA ASP A 149 -0.92 -1.51 -1.86
C ASP A 149 -0.19 -2.66 -2.56
N GLY A 150 1.09 -2.82 -2.20
CA GLY A 150 1.95 -3.89 -2.67
C GLY A 150 1.65 -5.23 -2.01
N THR A 151 1.60 -5.25 -0.69
CA THR A 151 1.30 -6.44 0.12
C THR A 151 0.85 -6.03 1.50
N GLY A 152 -0.17 -6.71 2.03
CA GLY A 152 -0.58 -6.63 3.42
C GLY A 152 -1.24 -7.94 3.84
N TYR A 153 -1.29 -8.20 5.13
CA TYR A 153 -1.89 -9.40 5.69
C TYR A 153 -3.41 -9.31 5.69
N GLY A 154 -4.06 -10.23 4.99
CA GLY A 154 -5.51 -10.36 4.95
C GLY A 154 -6.06 -11.16 6.12
N GLU A 155 -7.25 -10.79 6.61
CA GLU A 155 -7.94 -11.52 7.69
C GLU A 155 -8.31 -12.96 7.29
N ASP A 156 -8.37 -13.23 5.99
CA ASP A 156 -8.60 -14.55 5.39
C ASP A 156 -7.30 -15.35 5.17
N GLY A 157 -6.16 -14.83 5.62
CA GLY A 157 -4.85 -15.43 5.45
C GLY A 157 -4.27 -15.30 4.04
N THR A 158 -4.89 -14.50 3.17
CA THR A 158 -4.38 -14.20 1.83
C THR A 158 -3.58 -12.89 1.81
N ILE A 159 -2.88 -12.61 0.71
CA ILE A 159 -2.14 -11.37 0.52
C ILE A 159 -3.07 -10.32 -0.08
N TRP A 160 -3.44 -9.32 0.70
CA TRP A 160 -4.26 -8.20 0.26
C TRP A 160 -3.42 -7.07 -0.33
N GLY A 161 -4.10 -6.11 -1.01
CA GLY A 161 -3.50 -4.89 -1.54
C GLY A 161 -4.28 -4.26 -2.68
N GLY A 162 -5.53 -4.67 -2.90
CA GLY A 162 -6.44 -4.06 -3.86
C GLY A 162 -7.86 -3.98 -3.28
N GLU A 163 -7.97 -3.49 -2.03
CA GLU A 163 -9.16 -3.62 -1.20
C GLU A 163 -10.03 -2.37 -1.26
N ILE A 164 -11.34 -2.58 -1.19
CA ILE A 164 -12.35 -1.52 -1.12
C ILE A 164 -13.15 -1.74 0.15
N PHE A 165 -13.18 -0.73 0.99
CA PHE A 165 -13.88 -0.74 2.27
C PHE A 165 -15.02 0.28 2.29
N ALA A 166 -16.06 -0.02 3.05
CA ALA A 166 -17.09 0.94 3.43
C ALA A 166 -17.18 1.00 4.96
N GLY A 167 -17.38 2.18 5.52
CA GLY A 167 -17.53 2.35 6.96
C GLY A 167 -17.04 3.68 7.49
N ASN A 168 -16.99 3.75 8.80
CA ASN A 168 -16.48 4.90 9.57
C ASN A 168 -15.65 4.39 10.76
N LEU A 169 -15.08 5.31 11.53
CA LEU A 169 -14.24 4.92 12.67
C LEU A 169 -15.02 4.31 13.85
N SER A 170 -16.28 4.72 14.05
CA SER A 170 -17.09 4.23 15.16
C SER A 170 -17.62 2.83 14.94
N ASP A 171 -18.09 2.52 13.71
CA ASP A 171 -18.69 1.23 13.36
C ASP A 171 -17.65 0.26 12.76
N GLY A 172 -16.48 0.77 12.40
CA GLY A 172 -15.42 0.04 11.71
C GLY A 172 -15.58 0.08 10.18
N PHE A 173 -14.66 -0.60 9.51
CA PHE A 173 -14.60 -0.68 8.04
C PHE A 173 -14.85 -2.11 7.58
N GLU A 174 -15.88 -2.33 6.77
CA GLU A 174 -16.18 -3.60 6.13
C GLU A 174 -15.47 -3.67 4.76
N ARG A 175 -14.83 -4.79 4.44
CA ARG A 175 -14.31 -5.08 3.11
C ARG A 175 -15.46 -5.46 2.20
N ILE A 176 -15.87 -4.57 1.30
CA ILE A 176 -17.05 -4.75 0.44
C ILE A 176 -16.69 -5.17 -0.99
N ALA A 177 -15.44 -4.95 -1.41
CA ALA A 177 -14.97 -5.31 -2.74
C ALA A 177 -13.43 -5.40 -2.76
N HIS A 178 -12.90 -5.96 -3.85
CA HIS A 178 -11.46 -6.14 -4.03
C HIS A 178 -11.06 -6.33 -5.50
N LEU A 179 -9.75 -6.33 -5.77
CA LEU A 179 -9.21 -6.80 -7.04
C LEU A 179 -9.50 -8.31 -7.20
N ARG A 180 -9.88 -8.75 -8.39
CA ARG A 180 -10.02 -10.17 -8.70
C ARG A 180 -8.81 -10.97 -8.20
N PRO A 181 -9.00 -12.08 -7.46
CA PRO A 181 -7.88 -12.85 -6.94
C PRO A 181 -6.97 -13.41 -8.02
N ALA A 182 -5.67 -13.36 -7.77
CA ALA A 182 -4.63 -14.00 -8.56
C ALA A 182 -3.76 -14.89 -7.66
N LEU A 183 -2.81 -15.60 -8.24
CA LEU A 183 -1.86 -16.42 -7.54
C LEU A 183 -0.46 -15.79 -7.55
N LEU A 184 0.27 -15.88 -6.45
CA LEU A 184 1.66 -15.44 -6.34
C LEU A 184 2.57 -16.64 -6.08
N PRO A 185 3.36 -17.08 -7.06
CA PRO A 185 4.34 -18.14 -6.85
C PRO A 185 5.58 -17.59 -6.14
N GLY A 186 6.04 -18.28 -5.08
CA GLY A 186 7.28 -17.99 -4.37
C GLY A 186 7.22 -16.90 -3.29
N GLY A 187 6.04 -16.35 -2.96
CA GLY A 187 5.88 -15.34 -1.91
C GLY A 187 6.67 -14.06 -2.19
N ASP A 188 7.55 -13.65 -1.27
CA ASP A 188 8.33 -12.40 -1.35
C ASP A 188 9.16 -12.27 -2.63
N ALA A 189 9.59 -13.38 -3.22
CA ALA A 189 10.28 -13.36 -4.50
C ALA A 189 9.40 -12.77 -5.62
N ALA A 190 8.08 -12.89 -5.56
CA ALA A 190 7.18 -12.28 -6.53
C ALA A 190 7.15 -10.74 -6.42
N ALA A 191 7.44 -10.19 -5.22
CA ALA A 191 7.62 -8.75 -5.04
C ALA A 191 8.95 -8.24 -5.63
N GLN A 192 10.00 -9.08 -5.60
CA GLN A 192 11.32 -8.73 -6.13
C GLN A 192 11.45 -8.90 -7.65
N PHE A 193 10.67 -9.81 -8.24
CA PHE A 193 10.76 -10.15 -9.67
C PHE A 193 9.41 -9.99 -10.37
N PRO A 194 9.15 -8.88 -11.06
CA PRO A 194 7.90 -8.60 -11.75
C PRO A 194 7.41 -9.73 -12.68
N VAL A 195 8.32 -10.43 -13.33
CA VAL A 195 7.98 -11.60 -14.18
C VAL A 195 7.38 -12.76 -13.39
N GLN A 196 7.66 -12.85 -12.09
CA GLN A 196 7.12 -13.88 -11.21
C GLN A 196 5.68 -13.55 -10.79
N ALA A 197 5.39 -12.29 -10.51
CA ALA A 197 4.01 -11.80 -10.35
C ALA A 197 3.21 -12.01 -11.65
N ALA A 198 3.79 -11.65 -12.80
CA ALA A 198 3.17 -11.86 -14.11
C ALA A 198 2.82 -13.33 -14.36
N ALA A 199 3.68 -14.27 -13.95
CA ALA A 199 3.37 -15.71 -14.10
C ALA A 199 2.07 -16.07 -13.37
N GLY A 200 1.83 -15.53 -12.17
CA GLY A 200 0.63 -15.81 -11.39
C GLY A 200 -0.63 -15.21 -12.01
N PHE A 201 -0.61 -13.93 -12.35
CA PHE A 201 -1.76 -13.26 -12.96
C PHE A 201 -2.13 -13.86 -14.33
N LEU A 202 -1.14 -14.17 -15.17
CA LEU A 202 -1.35 -14.82 -16.47
C LEU A 202 -1.83 -16.27 -16.33
N PHE A 203 -1.38 -16.98 -15.30
CA PHE A 203 -1.85 -18.34 -15.01
C PHE A 203 -3.33 -18.37 -14.60
N CYS A 204 -3.80 -17.36 -13.87
CA CYS A 204 -5.20 -17.22 -13.45
C CYS A 204 -6.11 -16.67 -14.57
N HIS A 205 -5.54 -16.17 -15.66
CA HIS A 205 -6.32 -15.62 -16.75
C HIS A 205 -6.90 -16.73 -17.65
N PRO A 206 -8.22 -16.77 -17.94
CA PRO A 206 -8.87 -17.87 -18.66
C PRO A 206 -8.23 -18.21 -20.01
N GLU A 207 -7.86 -17.20 -20.79
CA GLU A 207 -7.30 -17.37 -22.15
C GLU A 207 -5.77 -17.34 -22.15
N LEU A 208 -5.14 -16.37 -21.45
CA LEU A 208 -3.69 -16.17 -21.50
C LEU A 208 -2.90 -17.31 -20.82
N SER A 209 -3.53 -18.03 -19.90
CA SER A 209 -2.94 -19.22 -19.27
C SER A 209 -2.57 -20.31 -20.29
N GLN A 210 -3.32 -20.41 -21.38
CA GLN A 210 -3.08 -21.36 -22.46
C GLN A 210 -1.97 -20.89 -23.42
N MET A 211 -1.57 -19.62 -23.33
CA MET A 211 -0.60 -18.97 -24.21
C MET A 211 0.78 -18.80 -23.56
N SER A 212 1.13 -19.59 -22.54
CA SER A 212 2.36 -19.43 -21.76
C SER A 212 3.65 -19.42 -22.62
N GLY A 213 3.67 -20.12 -23.76
CA GLY A 213 4.76 -20.10 -24.73
C GLY A 213 4.95 -18.77 -25.46
N LEU A 214 3.93 -17.91 -25.53
CA LEU A 214 4.00 -16.58 -26.11
C LEU A 214 4.96 -15.69 -25.31
N PHE A 215 4.89 -15.74 -23.98
CA PHE A 215 5.62 -14.85 -23.08
C PHE A 215 7.13 -15.10 -23.07
N THR A 216 7.60 -16.26 -23.54
CA THR A 216 9.03 -16.56 -23.70
C THR A 216 9.62 -16.10 -25.03
N LYS A 217 8.78 -15.55 -25.93
CA LYS A 217 9.16 -15.03 -27.25
C LYS A 217 9.05 -13.51 -27.31
N THR A 218 9.69 -12.90 -28.31
CA THR A 218 9.49 -11.49 -28.62
C THR A 218 7.99 -11.23 -28.89
N PRO A 219 7.42 -10.10 -28.40
CA PRO A 219 8.07 -8.96 -27.78
C PRO A 219 8.26 -9.06 -26.24
N PHE A 220 7.83 -10.12 -25.56
CA PHE A 220 7.88 -10.25 -24.09
C PHE A 220 9.24 -10.76 -23.62
N ALA A 221 9.76 -11.85 -24.21
CA ALA A 221 11.07 -12.45 -23.94
C ALA A 221 11.34 -12.70 -22.44
N PHE A 222 10.35 -13.21 -21.70
CA PHE A 222 10.48 -13.50 -20.29
C PHE A 222 11.61 -14.48 -20.00
N PRO A 223 12.44 -14.21 -18.97
CA PRO A 223 13.56 -15.06 -18.58
C PRO A 223 13.13 -16.43 -18.02
N VAL A 224 14.09 -17.30 -17.76
CA VAL A 224 13.86 -18.65 -17.21
C VAL A 224 13.04 -18.65 -15.93
N ARG A 225 13.19 -17.63 -15.09
CA ARG A 225 12.41 -17.43 -13.85
C ARG A 225 10.89 -17.49 -14.07
N TYR A 226 10.39 -17.05 -15.22
CA TYR A 226 8.99 -17.16 -15.57
C TYR A 226 8.54 -18.64 -15.66
N ARG A 227 9.37 -19.49 -16.28
CA ARG A 227 9.08 -20.93 -16.38
C ARG A 227 9.16 -21.62 -15.02
N ASP A 228 10.14 -21.24 -14.20
CA ASP A 228 10.28 -21.77 -12.83
C ASP A 228 9.04 -21.38 -11.99
N ALA A 229 8.56 -20.16 -12.11
CA ALA A 229 7.33 -19.71 -11.47
C ALA A 229 6.08 -20.49 -11.93
N LEU A 230 5.95 -20.77 -13.23
CA LEU A 230 4.88 -21.64 -13.75
C LEU A 230 4.93 -23.05 -13.18
N GLU A 231 6.14 -23.61 -12.97
CA GLU A 231 6.25 -24.94 -12.35
C GLU A 231 5.83 -24.93 -10.86
N LEU A 232 6.10 -23.84 -10.12
CA LEU A 232 5.57 -23.67 -8.76
C LEU A 232 4.03 -23.64 -8.76
N LEU A 233 3.44 -22.89 -9.69
CA LEU A 233 1.98 -22.78 -9.84
C LEU A 233 1.35 -24.13 -10.16
N LYS A 234 1.88 -24.86 -11.16
CA LYS A 234 1.37 -26.20 -11.55
C LYS A 234 1.46 -27.21 -10.40
N LYS A 235 2.51 -27.14 -9.58
CA LYS A 235 2.72 -28.03 -8.44
C LYS A 235 2.05 -27.55 -7.16
N ASN A 236 1.48 -26.37 -7.17
CA ASN A 236 0.92 -25.69 -5.99
C ASN A 236 1.89 -25.62 -4.81
N VAL A 237 3.17 -25.28 -5.10
CA VAL A 237 4.24 -25.21 -4.09
C VAL A 237 4.61 -23.74 -3.87
N ARG A 238 4.53 -23.27 -2.62
CA ARG A 238 4.76 -21.86 -2.24
C ARG A 238 3.94 -20.89 -3.10
N VAL A 239 2.67 -21.19 -3.27
CA VAL A 239 1.71 -20.38 -4.02
C VAL A 239 0.75 -19.74 -3.03
N PHE A 240 0.56 -18.43 -3.14
CA PHE A 240 -0.30 -17.65 -2.26
C PHE A 240 -1.38 -16.94 -3.09
N THR A 241 -2.60 -16.87 -2.56
CA THR A 241 -3.65 -16.06 -3.17
C THR A 241 -3.41 -14.58 -2.87
N THR A 242 -3.66 -13.72 -3.85
CA THR A 242 -3.50 -12.28 -3.67
C THR A 242 -4.56 -11.47 -4.41
N THR A 243 -4.90 -10.33 -3.82
CA THR A 243 -5.69 -9.26 -4.42
C THR A 243 -4.85 -7.99 -4.63
N SER A 244 -3.52 -8.09 -4.60
CA SER A 244 -2.61 -6.95 -4.62
C SER A 244 -2.63 -6.17 -5.94
N MET A 245 -2.97 -4.89 -5.85
CA MET A 245 -2.87 -3.92 -6.95
C MET A 245 -1.40 -3.67 -7.33
N GLY A 246 -0.49 -3.60 -6.37
CA GLY A 246 0.94 -3.45 -6.64
C GLY A 246 1.51 -4.60 -7.47
N ARG A 247 1.06 -5.83 -7.24
CA ARG A 247 1.46 -7.01 -8.06
C ARG A 247 0.86 -6.98 -9.46
N LEU A 248 -0.31 -6.34 -9.64
CA LEU A 248 -0.85 -6.06 -10.98
C LEU A 248 0.04 -5.06 -11.73
N PHE A 249 0.53 -3.99 -11.07
CA PHE A 249 1.51 -3.07 -11.65
C PHE A 249 2.81 -3.77 -12.05
N ASP A 250 3.33 -4.67 -11.23
CA ASP A 250 4.51 -5.47 -11.58
C ASP A 250 4.25 -6.38 -12.78
N THR A 251 3.06 -6.98 -12.87
CA THR A 251 2.65 -7.78 -14.01
C THR A 251 2.67 -6.95 -15.30
N VAL A 252 2.11 -5.77 -15.26
CA VAL A 252 2.10 -4.85 -16.42
C VAL A 252 3.52 -4.39 -16.74
N ALA A 253 4.35 -4.06 -15.75
CA ALA A 253 5.75 -3.73 -15.97
C ALA A 253 6.49 -4.85 -16.70
N ALA A 254 6.32 -6.11 -16.30
CA ALA A 254 6.91 -7.25 -16.98
C ALA A 254 6.45 -7.37 -18.44
N LEU A 255 5.15 -7.22 -18.70
CA LEU A 255 4.58 -7.25 -20.06
C LEU A 255 5.12 -6.14 -20.94
N LEU A 256 5.45 -4.98 -20.38
CA LEU A 256 6.04 -3.85 -21.09
C LEU A 256 7.56 -3.99 -21.30
N GLY A 257 8.24 -4.91 -20.62
CA GLY A 257 9.64 -5.22 -20.80
C GLY A 257 10.54 -5.05 -19.58
N PHE A 258 9.98 -4.75 -18.39
CA PHE A 258 10.74 -4.77 -17.13
C PHE A 258 10.88 -6.19 -16.61
N THR A 259 11.82 -6.95 -17.19
CA THR A 259 11.96 -8.39 -16.95
C THR A 259 13.05 -8.75 -15.93
N ARG A 260 13.77 -7.76 -15.41
CA ARG A 260 14.79 -7.91 -14.35
C ARG A 260 14.18 -7.84 -12.95
N GLY A 261 14.97 -8.21 -11.94
CA GLY A 261 14.62 -7.92 -10.54
C GLY A 261 14.65 -6.42 -10.25
N ILE A 262 13.83 -6.00 -9.29
CA ILE A 262 13.88 -4.63 -8.75
C ILE A 262 15.07 -4.49 -7.80
N THR A 263 15.57 -3.27 -7.65
CA THR A 263 16.66 -2.91 -6.71
C THR A 263 16.15 -2.11 -5.51
N PHE A 264 14.92 -1.63 -5.58
CA PHE A 264 14.19 -0.99 -4.50
C PHE A 264 12.68 -1.18 -4.71
N GLU A 265 11.92 -1.12 -3.64
CA GLU A 265 10.47 -1.32 -3.63
C GLU A 265 9.75 -0.32 -4.54
N GLY A 266 8.76 -0.78 -5.30
CA GLY A 266 7.97 0.04 -6.22
C GLY A 266 8.67 0.44 -7.52
N GLN A 267 9.94 0.04 -7.74
CA GLN A 267 10.72 0.43 -8.93
C GLN A 267 10.01 0.13 -10.25
N ALA A 268 9.40 -1.04 -10.37
CA ALA A 268 8.70 -1.45 -11.57
C ALA A 268 7.44 -0.59 -11.82
N ALA A 269 6.67 -0.32 -10.76
CA ALA A 269 5.49 0.56 -10.83
C ALA A 269 5.86 2.00 -11.19
N MET A 270 6.91 2.54 -10.58
CA MET A 270 7.44 3.88 -10.92
C MET A 270 7.91 3.97 -12.39
N TRP A 271 8.51 2.89 -12.91
CA TRP A 271 8.90 2.84 -14.31
C TRP A 271 7.68 2.84 -15.24
N VAL A 272 6.59 2.14 -14.91
CA VAL A 272 5.33 2.17 -15.68
C VAL A 272 4.68 3.56 -15.61
N GLU A 273 4.70 4.24 -14.45
CA GLU A 273 4.23 5.63 -14.33
C GLU A 273 5.06 6.58 -15.23
N HIS A 274 6.39 6.43 -15.20
CA HIS A 274 7.27 7.23 -16.06
C HIS A 274 6.93 7.05 -17.55
N LEU A 275 6.74 5.81 -18.00
CA LEU A 275 6.30 5.54 -19.38
C LEU A 275 4.97 6.21 -19.69
N ALA A 276 3.99 6.10 -18.79
CA ALA A 276 2.68 6.71 -18.98
C ALA A 276 2.74 8.24 -19.10
N ARG A 277 3.59 8.89 -18.30
CA ARG A 277 3.81 10.35 -18.36
C ARG A 277 4.51 10.81 -19.64
N CYS A 278 5.23 9.91 -20.32
CA CYS A 278 5.85 10.18 -21.62
C CYS A 278 4.90 10.05 -22.82
N SER A 279 3.61 9.75 -22.58
CA SER A 279 2.58 9.63 -23.62
C SER A 279 1.49 10.69 -23.45
N ALA A 280 0.92 11.12 -24.56
CA ALA A 280 -0.32 11.87 -24.53
C ALA A 280 -1.47 10.99 -23.96
N ARG A 281 -2.57 11.63 -23.56
CA ARG A 281 -3.76 10.92 -23.10
C ARG A 281 -4.32 10.04 -24.20
N VAL A 282 -4.58 8.77 -23.90
CA VAL A 282 -5.16 7.79 -24.82
C VAL A 282 -6.40 7.16 -24.19
N ALA A 283 -7.20 6.45 -24.98
CA ALA A 283 -8.35 5.72 -24.47
C ALA A 283 -7.89 4.67 -23.46
N PRO A 284 -8.53 4.59 -22.27
CA PRO A 284 -8.20 3.61 -21.25
C PRO A 284 -8.61 2.20 -21.67
N TYR A 285 -7.90 1.21 -21.19
CA TYR A 285 -8.29 -0.19 -21.33
C TYR A 285 -9.52 -0.54 -20.46
N PRO A 286 -10.25 -1.61 -20.81
CA PRO A 286 -11.34 -2.09 -19.99
C PRO A 286 -10.80 -2.64 -18.65
N PHE A 287 -11.39 -2.19 -17.56
CA PHE A 287 -11.12 -2.67 -16.21
C PHE A 287 -12.45 -2.63 -15.43
N PRO A 288 -13.37 -3.55 -15.72
CA PRO A 288 -14.71 -3.52 -15.19
C PRO A 288 -14.75 -3.78 -13.69
N PHE A 289 -15.70 -3.12 -13.00
CA PHE A 289 -16.12 -3.43 -11.65
C PHE A 289 -17.46 -4.18 -11.73
N GLN A 290 -17.51 -5.41 -11.24
CA GLN A 290 -18.70 -6.23 -11.27
C GLN A 290 -18.73 -7.25 -10.14
N GLY A 291 -19.87 -7.37 -9.45
CA GLY A 291 -20.04 -8.37 -8.39
C GLY A 291 -19.06 -8.21 -7.19
N GLY A 292 -18.61 -6.99 -6.92
CA GLY A 292 -17.63 -6.71 -5.86
C GLY A 292 -16.17 -6.92 -6.28
N GLU A 293 -15.90 -7.17 -7.57
CA GLU A 293 -14.53 -7.37 -8.06
C GLU A 293 -14.15 -6.37 -9.15
N LEU A 294 -12.90 -5.88 -9.09
CA LEU A 294 -12.20 -5.23 -10.20
C LEU A 294 -11.54 -6.31 -11.04
N ASP A 295 -12.05 -6.55 -12.26
CA ASP A 295 -11.57 -7.65 -13.12
C ASP A 295 -10.43 -7.22 -14.05
N TYR A 296 -9.22 -7.71 -13.77
CA TYR A 296 -8.02 -7.45 -14.58
C TYR A 296 -7.94 -8.26 -15.87
N CYS A 297 -8.79 -9.26 -16.08
CA CYS A 297 -8.66 -10.13 -17.27
C CYS A 297 -8.82 -9.38 -18.59
N PRO A 298 -9.87 -8.55 -18.81
CA PRO A 298 -9.99 -7.78 -20.05
C PRO A 298 -8.83 -6.79 -20.24
N LEU A 299 -8.34 -6.21 -19.14
CA LEU A 299 -7.19 -5.30 -19.12
C LEU A 299 -5.92 -6.00 -19.63
N LEU A 300 -5.58 -7.16 -19.07
CA LEU A 300 -4.39 -7.91 -19.47
C LEU A 300 -4.49 -8.46 -20.89
N SER A 301 -5.67 -8.92 -21.32
CA SER A 301 -5.91 -9.34 -22.72
C SER A 301 -5.57 -8.23 -23.70
N GLN A 302 -6.05 -7.01 -23.44
CA GLN A 302 -5.81 -5.87 -24.32
C GLN A 302 -4.34 -5.44 -24.33
N ILE A 303 -3.68 -5.42 -23.16
CA ILE A 303 -2.24 -5.13 -23.06
C ILE A 303 -1.42 -6.13 -23.88
N VAL A 304 -1.73 -7.44 -23.77
CA VAL A 304 -1.02 -8.48 -24.52
C VAL A 304 -1.25 -8.34 -26.02
N ALA A 305 -2.48 -8.05 -26.45
CA ALA A 305 -2.82 -7.84 -27.85
C ALA A 305 -2.08 -6.64 -28.44
N ASP A 306 -2.13 -5.49 -27.78
CA ASP A 306 -1.48 -4.24 -28.23
C ASP A 306 0.05 -4.38 -28.24
N ARG A 307 0.61 -5.05 -27.21
CA ARG A 307 2.05 -5.30 -27.14
C ARG A 307 2.52 -6.22 -28.28
N THR A 308 1.71 -7.22 -28.63
CA THR A 308 1.97 -8.15 -29.74
C THR A 308 1.85 -7.43 -31.08
N ALA A 309 0.91 -6.50 -31.20
CA ALA A 309 0.73 -5.65 -32.39
C ALA A 309 1.82 -4.57 -32.56
N GLY A 310 2.71 -4.40 -31.57
CA GLY A 310 3.81 -3.44 -31.63
C GLY A 310 3.41 -2.00 -31.25
N ARG A 311 2.28 -1.81 -30.53
CA ARG A 311 1.90 -0.50 -29.99
C ARG A 311 2.98 0.01 -29.05
N ASP A 312 3.21 1.34 -29.03
CA ASP A 312 4.20 1.99 -28.17
C ASP A 312 3.90 1.67 -26.69
N VAL A 313 4.92 1.22 -25.95
CA VAL A 313 4.80 0.86 -24.53
C VAL A 313 4.38 2.04 -23.65
N ARG A 314 4.67 3.27 -24.05
CA ARG A 314 4.25 4.49 -23.37
C ARG A 314 2.74 4.69 -23.47
N GLU A 315 2.16 4.44 -24.63
CA GLU A 315 0.71 4.50 -24.83
C GLU A 315 0.00 3.37 -24.06
N ILE A 316 0.57 2.16 -24.07
CA ILE A 316 0.03 1.03 -23.30
C ILE A 316 0.05 1.36 -21.81
N ALA A 317 1.16 1.89 -21.29
CA ALA A 317 1.27 2.32 -19.89
C ALA A 317 0.25 3.41 -19.55
N ARG A 318 0.03 4.36 -20.48
CA ARG A 318 -0.94 5.44 -20.30
C ARG A 318 -2.38 4.93 -20.29
N ALA A 319 -2.73 4.00 -21.19
CA ALA A 319 -4.04 3.35 -21.23
C ALA A 319 -4.29 2.51 -19.97
N PHE A 320 -3.27 1.86 -19.43
CA PHE A 320 -3.32 1.12 -18.16
C PHE A 320 -3.65 2.04 -16.99
N HIS A 321 -2.95 3.17 -16.81
CA HIS A 321 -3.27 4.12 -15.74
C HIS A 321 -4.72 4.63 -15.84
N GLY A 322 -5.15 5.00 -17.06
CA GLY A 322 -6.53 5.37 -17.31
C GLY A 322 -7.54 4.26 -16.97
N ALA A 323 -7.17 2.99 -17.16
CA ALA A 323 -8.01 1.86 -16.80
C ALA A 323 -8.19 1.75 -15.28
N ILE A 324 -7.11 1.91 -14.50
CA ILE A 324 -7.19 1.90 -13.02
C ILE A 324 -8.12 3.03 -12.53
N VAL A 325 -7.95 4.24 -13.06
CA VAL A 325 -8.84 5.37 -12.73
C VAL A 325 -10.30 5.03 -13.04
N ARG A 326 -10.59 4.47 -14.21
CA ARG A 326 -11.96 4.09 -14.59
C ARG A 326 -12.54 2.98 -13.72
N GLY A 327 -11.73 2.00 -13.32
CA GLY A 327 -12.15 0.95 -12.38
C GLY A 327 -12.54 1.51 -11.02
N VAL A 328 -11.74 2.45 -10.48
CA VAL A 328 -12.08 3.16 -9.23
C VAL A 328 -13.38 3.93 -9.38
N LEU A 329 -13.55 4.71 -10.48
CA LEU A 329 -14.78 5.48 -10.73
C LEU A 329 -16.01 4.57 -10.89
N ALA A 330 -15.88 3.42 -11.54
CA ALA A 330 -16.97 2.46 -11.69
C ALA A 330 -17.41 1.88 -10.32
N ALA A 331 -16.46 1.62 -9.41
CA ALA A 331 -16.79 1.20 -8.06
C ALA A 331 -17.44 2.34 -7.25
N VAL A 332 -16.97 3.59 -7.41
CA VAL A 332 -17.59 4.76 -6.77
C VAL A 332 -19.04 4.95 -7.23
N GLU A 333 -19.31 4.78 -8.53
CA GLU A 333 -20.67 4.86 -9.08
C GLU A 333 -21.58 3.74 -8.55
N ALA A 334 -21.03 2.53 -8.37
CA ALA A 334 -21.80 1.37 -7.92
C ALA A 334 -22.22 1.48 -6.44
N PHE A 335 -21.44 2.14 -5.60
CA PHE A 335 -21.68 2.24 -4.17
C PHE A 335 -22.25 3.59 -3.70
N ASP A 336 -22.14 4.63 -4.51
CA ASP A 336 -22.72 5.99 -4.31
C ASP A 336 -22.44 6.64 -2.93
N PHE A 337 -21.17 6.65 -2.50
CA PHE A 337 -20.75 7.33 -1.28
C PHE A 337 -20.42 8.81 -1.55
N GLU A 338 -20.71 9.68 -0.57
CA GLU A 338 -20.39 11.11 -0.62
C GLU A 338 -18.88 11.34 -0.59
N HIS A 339 -18.15 10.58 0.24
CA HIS A 339 -16.71 10.71 0.44
C HIS A 339 -15.96 9.46 -0.01
N VAL A 340 -14.93 9.69 -0.80
CA VAL A 340 -14.04 8.65 -1.33
C VAL A 340 -12.64 8.86 -0.77
N VAL A 341 -12.12 7.86 -0.07
CA VAL A 341 -10.77 7.87 0.50
C VAL A 341 -9.86 6.98 -0.33
N ILE A 342 -8.67 7.47 -0.66
CA ILE A 342 -7.61 6.67 -1.28
C ILE A 342 -6.35 6.71 -0.43
N SER A 343 -5.75 5.55 -0.15
CA SER A 343 -4.49 5.40 0.58
C SER A 343 -3.82 4.06 0.24
N GLY A 344 -2.59 3.85 0.69
CA GLY A 344 -1.75 2.70 0.33
C GLY A 344 -0.65 3.06 -0.65
N GLY A 345 0.37 2.21 -0.71
CA GLY A 345 1.61 2.47 -1.47
C GLY A 345 1.40 2.72 -2.96
N VAL A 346 0.33 2.19 -3.57
CA VAL A 346 0.01 2.42 -4.99
C VAL A 346 -0.36 3.89 -5.25
N PHE A 347 -0.94 4.58 -4.27
CA PHE A 347 -1.31 6.00 -4.42
C PHE A 347 -0.13 6.97 -4.19
N GLN A 348 1.09 6.47 -4.08
CA GLN A 348 2.30 7.27 -4.35
C GLN A 348 2.43 7.61 -5.85
N ASN A 349 1.68 6.93 -6.72
CA ASN A 349 1.59 7.23 -8.15
C ASN A 349 0.81 8.53 -8.37
N ALA A 350 1.54 9.61 -8.60
CA ALA A 350 0.95 10.94 -8.71
C ALA A 350 0.02 11.06 -9.93
N LEU A 351 0.24 10.32 -11.01
CA LEU A 351 -0.64 10.33 -12.19
C LEU A 351 -2.03 9.80 -11.86
N LEU A 352 -2.13 8.74 -11.03
CA LEU A 352 -3.43 8.22 -10.58
C LEU A 352 -4.16 9.22 -9.68
N VAL A 353 -3.46 9.79 -8.70
CA VAL A 353 -4.04 10.74 -7.75
C VAL A 353 -4.51 12.00 -8.46
N GLU A 354 -3.71 12.56 -9.38
CA GLU A 354 -4.05 13.74 -10.17
C GLU A 354 -5.32 13.50 -11.02
N GLU A 355 -5.45 12.35 -11.67
CA GLU A 355 -6.62 12.04 -12.49
C GLU A 355 -7.87 11.75 -11.66
N LEU A 356 -7.74 11.07 -10.53
CA LEU A 356 -8.85 10.85 -9.60
C LEU A 356 -9.32 12.17 -8.97
N ALA A 357 -8.38 13.08 -8.63
CA ALA A 357 -8.72 14.40 -8.11
C ALA A 357 -9.50 15.26 -9.12
N VAL A 358 -9.13 15.17 -10.40
CA VAL A 358 -9.90 15.85 -11.47
C VAL A 358 -11.30 15.25 -11.61
N ALA A 359 -11.45 13.94 -11.46
CA ALA A 359 -12.73 13.26 -11.67
C ALA A 359 -13.68 13.38 -10.48
N LEU A 360 -13.18 13.35 -9.25
CA LEU A 360 -13.98 13.29 -8.02
C LEU A 360 -14.06 14.63 -7.28
N GLY A 361 -13.14 15.56 -7.56
CA GLY A 361 -13.13 16.89 -6.92
C GLY A 361 -13.05 16.79 -5.39
N ASP A 362 -13.91 17.53 -4.70
CA ASP A 362 -13.95 17.62 -3.24
C ASP A 362 -14.40 16.30 -2.55
N ARG A 363 -15.00 15.37 -3.30
CA ARG A 363 -15.34 14.04 -2.80
C ARG A 363 -14.09 13.19 -2.50
N LEU A 364 -12.94 13.50 -3.13
CA LEU A 364 -11.71 12.73 -2.97
C LEU A 364 -10.91 13.20 -1.76
N TRP A 365 -10.65 12.29 -0.85
CA TRP A 365 -9.80 12.48 0.32
C TRP A 365 -8.53 11.65 0.22
N THR A 366 -7.40 12.29 0.44
CA THR A 366 -6.06 11.68 0.37
C THR A 366 -5.19 12.17 1.52
N ASN A 367 -4.15 11.44 1.82
CA ASN A 367 -3.07 11.90 2.69
C ASN A 367 -2.31 13.09 2.06
N ARG A 368 -1.84 14.03 2.89
CA ARG A 368 -1.03 15.20 2.51
C ARG A 368 0.24 15.35 3.36
N LEU A 369 0.08 15.37 4.68
CA LEU A 369 1.15 15.45 5.67
C LEU A 369 1.62 14.08 6.13
N ILE A 370 0.68 13.16 6.25
CA ILE A 370 0.93 11.76 6.58
C ILE A 370 1.27 11.02 5.28
N PRO A 371 2.37 10.23 5.22
CA PRO A 371 2.63 9.40 4.05
C PRO A 371 1.46 8.44 3.75
N CYS A 372 1.04 8.33 2.49
CA CYS A 372 -0.01 7.38 2.10
C CYS A 372 0.46 5.92 2.11
N ASN A 373 1.77 5.67 2.21
CA ASN A 373 2.39 4.35 2.34
C ASN A 373 2.53 3.92 3.80
N ASP A 374 3.22 2.80 4.06
CA ASP A 374 3.42 2.23 5.41
C ASP A 374 4.04 3.20 6.41
N GLY A 375 4.74 4.25 5.96
CA GLY A 375 5.26 5.31 6.83
C GLY A 375 4.17 6.13 7.53
N GLY A 376 2.91 6.04 7.10
CA GLY A 376 1.76 6.71 7.73
C GLY A 376 0.83 5.78 8.50
N ILE A 377 1.05 4.47 8.42
CA ILE A 377 0.13 3.45 8.95
C ILE A 377 -0.04 3.54 10.47
N CYS A 378 1.01 3.92 11.19
CA CYS A 378 0.98 4.07 12.64
C CYS A 378 -0.06 5.12 13.09
N ILE A 379 -0.29 6.18 12.31
CA ILE A 379 -1.36 7.15 12.61
C ILE A 379 -2.74 6.49 12.44
N GLY A 380 -2.94 5.70 11.40
CA GLY A 380 -4.18 4.94 11.21
C GLY A 380 -4.41 3.91 12.31
N GLN A 381 -3.36 3.22 12.76
CA GLN A 381 -3.41 2.30 13.89
C GLN A 381 -3.84 3.01 15.18
N ALA A 382 -3.19 4.13 15.50
CA ALA A 382 -3.55 4.94 16.67
C ALA A 382 -4.99 5.46 16.58
N THR A 383 -5.42 5.85 15.37
CA THR A 383 -6.78 6.34 15.14
C THR A 383 -7.82 5.26 15.39
N ILE A 384 -7.65 4.06 14.82
CA ILE A 384 -8.58 2.94 15.07
C ILE A 384 -8.60 2.57 16.55
N ALA A 385 -7.43 2.53 17.19
CA ALA A 385 -7.32 2.23 18.61
C ALA A 385 -8.07 3.26 19.48
N ALA A 386 -8.06 4.55 19.11
CA ALA A 386 -8.77 5.62 19.80
C ALA A 386 -10.31 5.45 19.77
N PHE A 387 -10.84 4.78 18.75
CA PHE A 387 -12.28 4.49 18.59
C PHE A 387 -12.68 3.07 19.02
N THR A 388 -11.70 2.23 19.34
CA THR A 388 -11.98 0.88 19.84
C THR A 388 -12.34 0.97 21.33
N PRO A 389 -13.54 0.52 21.76
CA PRO A 389 -13.90 0.52 23.18
C PRO A 389 -12.86 -0.27 23.98
N ASN A 390 -12.40 0.29 25.09
CA ASN A 390 -11.57 -0.42 26.05
C ASN A 390 -12.30 -1.69 26.49
N ARG A 391 -11.80 -2.85 26.10
CA ARG A 391 -12.27 -4.17 26.57
C ARG A 391 -11.55 -4.57 27.83
#